data_df958473c80b113ce455bbb6a9db6437
#
_entry.id   df958473c80b113ce455bbb6a9db6437
#
_cell.length_a   1.000
_cell.length_b   1.000
_cell.length_c   1.000
_cell.angle_alpha   90.00
_cell.angle_beta   90.00
_cell.angle_gamma   90.00
#
_symmetry.space_group_name_H-M   'P 1'
#
loop_
_entity.id
_entity.type
_entity.pdbx_description
1 polymer ?
#
loop_
_entity_poly.entity_id
_entity_poly.type
_entity_poly.pdbx_seq_one_letter_code
_entity_poly.pdbx_strand_id
1 'polypeptide(L)'
;MENIKKVCVISCPISTRSGYGSRSRDFVRALMSVRPDWEVKILSQRWGNCPMDALKQGEDDDLLEKIYIPKSEGEPKPDVWIQITVPNEFHPVGKYNIGVTAGVETTVMPAECLEGMNRMDKVLVSSNFTKGVSTNTVFDKKEENSGKLIGKLQLETDIEVLFEGVDLEVYDNKASF
;
A
#
# COMPACT_ATOMS: atom_id res chain seq x y z
N MET A 1 4.94 -31.83 -11.78
CA MET A 1 5.56 -30.50 -11.69
C MET A 1 4.92 -29.82 -10.50
N GLU A 2 5.68 -29.54 -9.45
CA GLU A 2 5.18 -28.73 -8.34
C GLU A 2 4.78 -27.37 -8.89
N ASN A 3 3.54 -27.00 -8.63
CA ASN A 3 3.02 -25.69 -9.03
C ASN A 3 3.64 -24.65 -8.09
N ILE A 4 4.76 -24.03 -8.51
CA ILE A 4 5.46 -23.01 -7.71
C ILE A 4 4.49 -21.84 -7.53
N LYS A 5 3.99 -21.68 -6.29
CA LYS A 5 3.10 -20.58 -5.96
C LYS A 5 3.86 -19.26 -6.07
N LYS A 6 3.19 -18.23 -6.62
CA LYS A 6 3.72 -16.88 -6.66
C LYS A 6 3.74 -16.30 -5.24
N VAL A 7 4.89 -15.81 -4.79
CA VAL A 7 5.04 -15.23 -3.43
C VAL A 7 4.69 -13.74 -3.46
N CYS A 8 3.71 -13.37 -2.65
CA CYS A 8 3.32 -11.97 -2.44
C CYS A 8 3.59 -11.57 -1.00
N VAL A 9 4.41 -10.55 -0.80
CA VAL A 9 4.65 -9.94 0.52
C VAL A 9 3.94 -8.61 0.60
N ILE A 10 3.13 -8.42 1.65
CA ILE A 10 2.38 -7.20 1.91
C ILE A 10 2.95 -6.54 3.16
N SER A 11 3.63 -5.41 2.98
CA SER A 11 4.12 -4.56 4.07
C SER A 11 3.04 -3.54 4.42
N CYS A 12 2.48 -3.65 5.61
CA CYS A 12 1.33 -2.84 5.99
C CYS A 12 1.12 -2.78 7.51
N PRO A 13 0.41 -1.78 8.05
CA PRO A 13 0.12 -1.65 9.47
C PRO A 13 -1.03 -2.56 9.95
N ILE A 14 -0.99 -3.85 9.58
CA ILE A 14 -2.08 -4.84 9.75
C ILE A 14 -2.61 -4.93 11.17
N SER A 15 -1.71 -4.84 12.17
CA SER A 15 -2.02 -5.02 13.59
C SER A 15 -2.45 -3.72 14.29
N THR A 16 -2.49 -2.58 13.57
CA THR A 16 -2.73 -1.28 14.20
C THR A 16 -4.21 -0.89 14.26
N ARG A 17 -4.59 -0.16 15.31
CA ARG A 17 -5.90 0.51 15.40
C ARG A 17 -5.86 1.86 14.68
N SER A 18 -5.78 1.82 13.36
CA SER A 18 -5.76 3.00 12.49
C SER A 18 -6.59 2.76 11.23
N GLY A 19 -6.92 3.81 10.49
CA GLY A 19 -7.58 3.70 9.18
C GLY A 19 -6.76 2.87 8.20
N TYR A 20 -5.44 3.10 8.14
CA TYR A 20 -4.53 2.28 7.32
C TYR A 20 -4.49 0.81 7.80
N GLY A 21 -4.58 0.56 9.11
CA GLY A 21 -4.68 -0.80 9.66
C GLY A 21 -5.96 -1.50 9.23
N SER A 22 -7.12 -0.82 9.33
CA SER A 22 -8.40 -1.36 8.86
C SER A 22 -8.37 -1.69 7.38
N ARG A 23 -7.96 -0.70 6.54
CA ARG A 23 -7.80 -0.92 5.10
C ARG A 23 -6.84 -2.06 4.77
N SER A 24 -5.76 -2.21 5.53
CA SER A 24 -4.81 -3.31 5.33
C SER A 24 -5.46 -4.66 5.55
N ARG A 25 -6.26 -4.83 6.61
CA ARG A 25 -6.98 -6.09 6.89
C ARG A 25 -7.96 -6.44 5.78
N ASP A 26 -8.74 -5.47 5.32
CA ASP A 26 -9.71 -5.64 4.22
C ASP A 26 -9.00 -5.98 2.91
N PHE A 27 -7.93 -5.24 2.60
CA PHE A 27 -7.13 -5.46 1.39
C PHE A 27 -6.51 -6.86 1.35
N VAL A 28 -5.89 -7.30 2.45
CA VAL A 28 -5.25 -8.63 2.52
C VAL A 28 -6.29 -9.74 2.36
N ARG A 29 -7.44 -9.65 3.06
CA ARG A 29 -8.52 -10.62 2.93
C ARG A 29 -9.08 -10.67 1.52
N ALA A 30 -9.32 -9.51 0.90
CA ALA A 30 -9.76 -9.43 -0.49
C ALA A 30 -8.74 -10.06 -1.45
N LEU A 31 -7.45 -9.77 -1.28
CA LEU A 31 -6.41 -10.35 -2.13
C LEU A 31 -6.35 -11.89 -1.97
N MET A 32 -6.39 -12.41 -0.75
CA MET A 32 -6.41 -13.85 -0.51
C MET A 32 -7.62 -14.53 -1.15
N SER A 33 -8.77 -13.85 -1.15
CA SER A 33 -10.00 -14.35 -1.77
C SER A 33 -9.90 -14.42 -3.29
N VAL A 34 -9.34 -13.40 -3.95
CA VAL A 34 -9.25 -13.34 -5.42
C VAL A 34 -8.02 -14.05 -5.96
N ARG A 35 -7.01 -14.31 -5.11
CA ARG A 35 -5.76 -14.99 -5.49
C ARG A 35 -5.39 -16.11 -4.51
N PRO A 36 -6.26 -17.13 -4.36
CA PRO A 36 -5.98 -18.28 -3.48
C PRO A 36 -4.79 -19.13 -3.96
N ASP A 37 -4.36 -18.93 -5.20
CA ASP A 37 -3.18 -19.54 -5.81
C ASP A 37 -1.85 -18.90 -5.37
N TRP A 38 -1.88 -17.74 -4.71
CA TRP A 38 -0.67 -17.06 -4.24
C TRP A 38 -0.30 -17.48 -2.81
N GLU A 39 0.99 -17.46 -2.51
CA GLU A 39 1.51 -17.50 -1.14
C GLU A 39 1.59 -16.07 -0.61
N VAL A 40 0.61 -15.67 0.21
CA VAL A 40 0.57 -14.35 0.82
C VAL A 40 1.27 -14.36 2.17
N LYS A 41 2.20 -13.40 2.37
CA LYS A 41 2.91 -13.13 3.62
C LYS A 41 2.69 -11.67 4.02
N ILE A 42 2.56 -11.41 5.31
CA ILE A 42 2.33 -10.07 5.85
C ILE A 42 3.54 -9.63 6.67
N LEU A 43 4.15 -8.51 6.28
CA LEU A 43 5.15 -7.82 7.09
C LEU A 43 4.44 -6.69 7.86
N SER A 44 4.20 -6.95 9.16
CA SER A 44 3.49 -6.00 10.01
C SER A 44 4.34 -4.76 10.30
N GLN A 45 3.81 -3.59 9.96
CA GLN A 45 4.45 -2.29 10.20
C GLN A 45 3.77 -1.54 11.34
N ARG A 46 4.51 -0.64 11.97
CA ARG A 46 3.93 0.33 12.91
C ARG A 46 3.27 1.47 12.14
N TRP A 47 2.30 2.12 12.79
CA TRP A 47 1.68 3.34 12.28
C TRP A 47 1.74 4.41 13.37
N GLY A 48 2.80 5.19 13.37
CA GLY A 48 3.08 6.15 14.43
C GLY A 48 2.98 5.50 15.81
N ASN A 49 2.23 6.13 16.71
CA ASN A 49 2.00 5.65 18.08
C ASN A 49 0.69 4.86 18.25
N CYS A 50 0.06 4.42 17.14
CA CYS A 50 -1.18 3.64 17.23
C CYS A 50 -0.94 2.30 17.96
N PRO A 51 -1.90 1.86 18.80
CA PRO A 51 -1.86 0.52 19.40
C PRO A 51 -1.79 -0.57 18.34
N MET A 52 -1.04 -1.62 18.62
CA MET A 52 -0.81 -2.76 17.72
C MET A 52 -1.57 -4.03 18.16
N ASP A 53 -2.74 -3.85 18.75
CA ASP A 53 -3.60 -4.89 19.33
C ASP A 53 -4.93 -5.02 18.60
N ALA A 54 -4.98 -4.64 17.32
CA ALA A 54 -6.22 -4.72 16.53
C ALA A 54 -6.59 -6.14 16.13
N LEU A 55 -5.59 -7.04 15.98
CA LEU A 55 -5.84 -8.45 15.65
C LEU A 55 -6.07 -9.27 16.91
N LYS A 56 -7.07 -10.14 16.88
CA LYS A 56 -7.44 -11.02 17.99
C LYS A 56 -7.35 -12.48 17.60
N GLN A 57 -6.75 -13.27 18.46
CA GLN A 57 -6.72 -14.72 18.30
C GLN A 57 -8.14 -15.29 18.32
N GLY A 58 -8.43 -16.21 17.42
CA GLY A 58 -9.75 -16.81 17.24
C GLY A 58 -10.70 -16.00 16.34
N GLU A 59 -10.47 -14.68 16.15
CA GLU A 59 -11.26 -13.83 15.25
C GLU A 59 -10.50 -13.53 13.96
N ASP A 60 -9.17 -13.32 14.02
CA ASP A 60 -8.31 -12.88 12.92
C ASP A 60 -7.19 -13.90 12.61
N ASP A 61 -7.41 -15.17 12.90
CA ASP A 61 -6.39 -16.22 12.70
C ASP A 61 -5.94 -16.33 11.23
N ASP A 62 -6.85 -16.05 10.29
CA ASP A 62 -6.57 -15.96 8.86
C ASP A 62 -5.44 -14.97 8.51
N LEU A 63 -5.37 -13.85 9.23
CA LEU A 63 -4.34 -12.83 9.07
C LEU A 63 -3.11 -13.12 9.93
N LEU A 64 -3.33 -13.57 11.18
CA LEU A 64 -2.24 -13.84 12.13
C LEU A 64 -1.27 -14.90 11.61
N GLU A 65 -1.79 -15.96 10.97
CA GLU A 65 -0.99 -17.03 10.34
C GLU A 65 -0.13 -16.56 9.17
N LYS A 66 -0.44 -15.41 8.58
CA LYS A 66 0.30 -14.83 7.44
C LYS A 66 1.40 -13.86 7.87
N ILE A 67 1.38 -13.42 9.15
CA ILE A 67 2.42 -12.53 9.67
C ILE A 67 3.73 -13.31 9.74
N TYR A 68 4.77 -12.78 9.08
CA TYR A 68 6.08 -13.37 9.10
C TYR A 68 7.15 -12.36 9.54
N ILE A 69 8.25 -12.89 10.06
CA ILE A 69 9.44 -12.12 10.38
C ILE A 69 10.51 -12.47 9.33
N PRO A 70 10.98 -11.49 8.53
CA PRO A 70 12.02 -11.73 7.55
C PRO A 70 13.29 -12.27 8.23
N LYS A 71 13.92 -13.25 7.60
CA LYS A 71 15.27 -13.68 7.99
C LYS A 71 16.26 -12.61 7.54
N SER A 72 17.29 -12.38 8.34
CA SER A 72 18.19 -11.24 8.19
C SER A 72 19.03 -11.23 6.90
N GLU A 73 19.20 -12.35 6.19
CA GLU A 73 19.95 -12.44 4.93
C GLU A 73 19.47 -13.61 4.07
N GLY A 74 19.54 -13.43 2.74
CA GLY A 74 19.42 -14.52 1.77
C GLY A 74 17.99 -14.92 1.37
N GLU A 75 16.97 -14.21 1.79
CA GLU A 75 15.62 -14.46 1.26
C GLU A 75 15.50 -13.97 -0.20
N PRO A 76 14.93 -14.79 -1.09
CA PRO A 76 14.69 -14.36 -2.46
C PRO A 76 13.67 -13.22 -2.48
N LYS A 77 13.85 -12.27 -3.42
CA LYS A 77 12.86 -11.21 -3.64
C LYS A 77 11.49 -11.82 -3.92
N PRO A 78 10.42 -11.33 -3.25
CA PRO A 78 9.07 -11.78 -3.56
C PRO A 78 8.71 -11.45 -5.01
N ASP A 79 7.83 -12.26 -5.62
CA ASP A 79 7.36 -12.00 -6.97
C ASP A 79 6.55 -10.70 -7.03
N VAL A 80 5.76 -10.43 -5.97
CA VAL A 80 5.00 -9.19 -5.80
C VAL A 80 5.26 -8.65 -4.40
N TRP A 81 5.60 -7.36 -4.34
CA TRP A 81 5.69 -6.58 -3.12
C TRP A 81 4.57 -5.54 -3.13
N ILE A 82 3.76 -5.51 -2.08
CA ILE A 82 2.71 -4.51 -1.90
C ILE A 82 3.01 -3.75 -0.62
N GLN A 83 3.08 -2.44 -0.71
CA GLN A 83 3.29 -1.59 0.46
C GLN A 83 2.10 -0.66 0.66
N ILE A 84 1.44 -0.75 1.83
CA ILE A 84 0.27 0.06 2.18
C ILE A 84 0.71 1.08 3.23
N THR A 85 0.99 2.30 2.78
CA THR A 85 1.49 3.42 3.60
C THR A 85 1.39 4.74 2.86
N VAL A 86 1.95 5.82 3.41
CA VAL A 86 2.11 7.11 2.74
C VAL A 86 3.19 7.03 1.64
N PRO A 87 3.02 7.75 0.51
CA PRO A 87 3.87 7.52 -0.67
C PRO A 87 5.35 7.80 -0.47
N ASN A 88 5.72 8.78 0.36
CA ASN A 88 7.13 9.08 0.65
C ASN A 88 7.89 7.91 1.31
N GLU A 89 7.17 6.98 1.94
CA GLU A 89 7.73 5.76 2.54
C GLU A 89 7.79 4.57 1.58
N PHE A 90 7.29 4.68 0.36
CA PHE A 90 7.33 3.58 -0.60
C PHE A 90 8.76 3.17 -0.92
N HIS A 91 9.03 1.87 -0.79
CA HIS A 91 10.33 1.28 -1.03
C HIS A 91 10.19 -0.04 -1.81
N PRO A 92 10.74 -0.14 -3.03
CA PRO A 92 10.62 -1.34 -3.86
C PRO A 92 11.54 -2.46 -3.34
N VAL A 93 10.97 -3.62 -3.06
CA VAL A 93 11.68 -4.81 -2.54
C VAL A 93 11.49 -6.02 -3.45
N GLY A 94 10.34 -6.10 -4.11
CA GLY A 94 9.96 -7.24 -4.94
C GLY A 94 10.49 -7.18 -6.37
N LYS A 95 10.09 -8.20 -7.14
CA LYS A 95 10.27 -8.19 -8.60
C LYS A 95 9.26 -7.25 -9.27
N TYR A 96 8.06 -7.12 -8.70
CA TYR A 96 7.01 -6.18 -9.05
C TYR A 96 6.49 -5.50 -7.80
N ASN A 97 6.41 -4.16 -7.79
CA ASN A 97 6.19 -3.36 -6.60
C ASN A 97 4.94 -2.50 -6.74
N ILE A 98 4.00 -2.64 -5.82
CA ILE A 98 2.74 -1.91 -5.80
C ILE A 98 2.68 -1.06 -4.53
N GLY A 99 2.51 0.26 -4.70
CA GLY A 99 2.19 1.17 -3.61
C GLY A 99 0.69 1.33 -3.46
N VAL A 100 0.17 1.26 -2.23
CA VAL A 100 -1.25 1.50 -1.93
C VAL A 100 -1.32 2.62 -0.91
N THR A 101 -2.07 3.67 -1.22
CA THR A 101 -2.19 4.84 -0.33
C THR A 101 -3.62 5.39 -0.34
N ALA A 102 -4.03 5.98 0.79
CA ALA A 102 -5.27 6.73 0.86
C ALA A 102 -5.20 8.02 0.04
N GLY A 103 -4.00 8.59 -0.08
CA GLY A 103 -3.75 9.79 -0.85
C GLY A 103 -3.67 11.06 -0.02
N VAL A 104 -4.03 12.18 -0.63
CA VAL A 104 -3.98 13.51 -0.04
C VAL A 104 -5.31 14.25 -0.26
N GLU A 105 -5.62 15.17 0.62
CA GLU A 105 -6.81 16.04 0.54
C GLU A 105 -6.47 17.45 0.01
N THR A 106 -5.22 17.66 -0.40
CA THR A 106 -4.72 18.91 -0.95
C THR A 106 -4.76 18.91 -2.47
N THR A 107 -4.72 20.09 -3.10
CA THR A 107 -4.75 20.25 -4.57
C THR A 107 -3.40 20.02 -5.24
N VAL A 108 -2.34 19.84 -4.45
CA VAL A 108 -0.97 19.60 -4.91
C VAL A 108 -0.39 18.43 -4.12
N MET A 109 0.18 17.45 -4.82
CA MET A 109 0.90 16.33 -4.20
C MET A 109 2.27 16.81 -3.71
N PRO A 110 2.69 16.52 -2.47
CA PRO A 110 4.06 16.81 -2.02
C PRO A 110 5.12 16.17 -2.93
N ALA A 111 6.24 16.86 -3.14
CA ALA A 111 7.30 16.39 -4.04
C ALA A 111 7.84 15.02 -3.62
N GLU A 112 8.09 14.82 -2.33
CA GLU A 112 8.57 13.56 -1.76
C GLU A 112 7.56 12.40 -1.96
N CYS A 113 6.26 12.70 -2.04
CA CYS A 113 5.24 11.71 -2.34
C CYS A 113 5.28 11.29 -3.82
N LEU A 114 5.47 12.25 -4.76
CA LEU A 114 5.67 11.92 -6.18
C LEU A 114 6.93 11.08 -6.39
N GLU A 115 8.03 11.43 -5.72
CA GLU A 115 9.26 10.66 -5.76
C GLU A 115 9.06 9.23 -5.22
N GLY A 116 8.27 9.10 -4.15
CA GLY A 116 7.92 7.81 -3.59
C GLY A 116 7.06 6.96 -4.54
N MET A 117 6.04 7.56 -5.14
CA MET A 117 5.21 6.89 -6.15
C MET A 117 6.04 6.41 -7.34
N ASN A 118 6.97 7.24 -7.83
CA ASN A 118 7.82 6.90 -8.97
C ASN A 118 8.85 5.80 -8.68
N ARG A 119 9.02 5.37 -7.43
CA ARG A 119 9.84 4.19 -7.08
C ARG A 119 9.11 2.87 -7.29
N MET A 120 7.78 2.90 -7.44
CA MET A 120 6.94 1.70 -7.58
C MET A 120 6.65 1.42 -9.04
N ASP A 121 6.31 0.17 -9.36
CA ASP A 121 5.86 -0.24 -10.70
C ASP A 121 4.40 0.14 -10.95
N LYS A 122 3.60 0.21 -9.89
CA LYS A 122 2.20 0.64 -9.90
C LYS A 122 1.81 1.28 -8.59
N VAL A 123 0.90 2.26 -8.64
CA VAL A 123 0.31 2.88 -7.46
C VAL A 123 -1.22 2.75 -7.49
N LEU A 124 -1.79 2.35 -6.37
CA LEU A 124 -3.23 2.28 -6.16
C LEU A 124 -3.65 3.37 -5.17
N VAL A 125 -4.63 4.16 -5.56
CA VAL A 125 -5.20 5.24 -4.75
C VAL A 125 -6.70 5.03 -4.55
N SER A 126 -7.27 5.63 -3.49
CA SER A 126 -8.68 5.40 -3.13
C SER A 126 -9.67 6.19 -3.96
N SER A 127 -9.25 7.22 -4.72
CA SER A 127 -10.18 8.11 -5.40
C SER A 127 -9.62 8.69 -6.71
N ASN A 128 -10.54 9.09 -7.60
CA ASN A 128 -10.22 9.88 -8.79
C ASN A 128 -9.63 11.25 -8.43
N PHE A 129 -9.99 11.83 -7.29
CA PHE A 129 -9.41 13.07 -6.80
C PHE A 129 -7.91 12.91 -6.58
N THR A 130 -7.49 11.92 -5.77
CA THR A 130 -6.07 11.65 -5.51
C THR A 130 -5.33 11.31 -6.79
N LYS A 131 -5.91 10.50 -7.69
CA LYS A 131 -5.33 10.21 -9.00
C LYS A 131 -5.09 11.51 -9.79
N GLY A 132 -6.10 12.37 -9.87
CA GLY A 132 -6.01 13.66 -10.59
C GLY A 132 -4.95 14.59 -9.99
N VAL A 133 -4.91 14.73 -8.67
CA VAL A 133 -3.89 15.54 -7.97
C VAL A 133 -2.48 15.01 -8.26
N SER A 134 -2.27 13.69 -8.15
CA SER A 134 -0.97 13.07 -8.41
C SER A 134 -0.50 13.26 -9.86
N THR A 135 -1.42 13.12 -10.82
CA THR A 135 -1.10 13.22 -12.24
C THR A 135 -0.85 14.65 -12.69
N ASN A 136 -1.56 15.63 -12.10
CA ASN A 136 -1.48 17.03 -12.51
C ASN A 136 -0.41 17.83 -11.77
N THR A 137 0.17 17.29 -10.69
CA THR A 137 1.23 17.97 -9.94
C THR A 137 2.56 17.87 -10.68
N VAL A 138 3.18 19.01 -10.93
CA VAL A 138 4.49 19.12 -11.58
C VAL A 138 5.35 20.12 -10.84
N PHE A 139 6.60 19.75 -10.55
CA PHE A 139 7.60 20.65 -9.97
C PHE A 139 8.77 20.84 -10.92
N ASP A 140 9.32 22.04 -10.95
CA ASP A 140 10.58 22.31 -11.64
C ASP A 140 11.75 21.81 -10.79
N LYS A 141 12.57 20.93 -11.36
CA LYS A 141 13.86 20.54 -10.76
C LYS A 141 14.91 21.56 -11.14
N LYS A 142 15.52 22.21 -10.15
CA LYS A 142 16.59 23.18 -10.35
C LYS A 142 17.89 22.66 -9.75
N GLU A 143 18.99 22.95 -10.40
CA GLU A 143 20.33 22.70 -9.87
C GLU A 143 20.58 23.60 -8.65
N GLU A 144 21.01 23.02 -7.54
CA GLU A 144 21.10 23.70 -6.25
C GLU A 144 22.03 24.93 -6.28
N ASN A 145 23.16 24.83 -6.97
CA ASN A 145 24.18 25.90 -6.98
C ASN A 145 23.91 27.01 -8.01
N SER A 146 23.29 26.69 -9.15
CA SER A 146 23.09 27.63 -10.26
C SER A 146 21.65 28.13 -10.40
N GLY A 147 20.70 27.45 -9.77
CA GLY A 147 19.26 27.69 -9.96
C GLY A 147 18.76 27.33 -11.37
N LYS A 148 19.60 26.77 -12.21
CA LYS A 148 19.27 26.38 -13.58
C LYS A 148 18.25 25.24 -13.59
N LEU A 149 17.22 25.36 -14.44
CA LEU A 149 16.26 24.30 -14.65
C LEU A 149 16.94 23.09 -15.27
N ILE A 150 16.87 21.93 -14.60
CA ILE A 150 17.47 20.65 -15.04
C ILE A 150 16.43 19.58 -15.38
N GLY A 151 15.14 19.86 -15.16
CA GLY A 151 14.06 18.92 -15.48
C GLY A 151 12.78 19.22 -14.74
N LYS A 152 11.88 18.26 -14.75
CA LYS A 152 10.62 18.30 -14.01
C LYS A 152 10.46 17.06 -13.14
N LEU A 153 9.82 17.20 -11.98
CA LEU A 153 9.30 16.12 -11.18
C LEU A 153 7.80 16.03 -11.44
N GLN A 154 7.38 14.92 -11.96
CA GLN A 154 5.98 14.60 -12.23
C GLN A 154 5.76 13.10 -11.98
N LEU A 155 4.52 12.67 -11.93
CA LEU A 155 4.21 11.24 -11.83
C LEU A 155 4.55 10.54 -13.15
N GLU A 156 5.40 9.51 -13.07
CA GLU A 156 5.82 8.67 -14.19
C GLU A 156 5.26 7.24 -14.07
N THR A 157 4.91 6.84 -12.84
CA THR A 157 4.38 5.52 -12.52
C THR A 157 2.90 5.39 -12.92
N ASP A 158 2.53 4.19 -13.36
CA ASP A 158 1.13 3.84 -13.59
C ASP A 158 0.31 3.94 -12.30
N ILE A 159 -0.79 4.71 -12.35
CA ILE A 159 -1.66 4.96 -11.20
C ILE A 159 -3.10 4.58 -11.53
N GLU A 160 -3.70 3.76 -10.65
CA GLU A 160 -5.08 3.34 -10.77
C GLU A 160 -5.88 3.63 -9.50
N VAL A 161 -7.19 3.77 -9.67
CA VAL A 161 -8.12 3.91 -8.55
C VAL A 161 -8.60 2.53 -8.13
N LEU A 162 -8.26 2.15 -6.89
CA LEU A 162 -8.88 1.04 -6.19
C LEU A 162 -9.75 1.62 -5.08
N PHE A 163 -11.04 1.79 -5.38
CA PHE A 163 -12.00 2.35 -4.44
C PHE A 163 -12.11 1.51 -3.16
N GLU A 164 -12.36 2.16 -2.04
CA GLU A 164 -12.55 1.47 -0.77
C GLU A 164 -13.95 0.87 -0.73
N GLY A 165 -14.02 -0.45 -0.51
CA GLY A 165 -15.27 -1.15 -0.29
C GLY A 165 -15.78 -0.96 1.14
N VAL A 166 -17.02 -1.37 1.36
CA VAL A 166 -17.67 -1.44 2.67
C VAL A 166 -18.27 -2.82 2.87
N ASP A 167 -18.19 -3.34 4.07
CA ASP A 167 -18.87 -4.58 4.45
C ASP A 167 -20.36 -4.32 4.62
N LEU A 168 -21.16 -4.84 3.70
CA LEU A 168 -22.61 -4.66 3.69
C LEU A 168 -23.33 -5.49 4.77
N GLU A 169 -22.68 -6.46 5.39
CA GLU A 169 -23.22 -7.20 6.54
C GLU A 169 -23.11 -6.38 7.82
N VAL A 170 -22.06 -5.56 7.92
CA VAL A 170 -21.82 -4.66 9.06
C VAL A 170 -22.55 -3.32 8.89
N TYR A 171 -22.57 -2.79 7.66
CA TYR A 171 -23.17 -1.50 7.33
C TYR A 171 -24.48 -1.69 6.55
N ASP A 172 -25.53 -2.14 7.24
CA ASP A 172 -26.86 -2.27 6.65
C ASP A 172 -27.66 -0.97 6.82
N ASN A 173 -28.19 -0.46 5.71
CA ASN A 173 -29.10 0.70 5.71
C ASN A 173 -30.49 0.38 6.26
N LYS A 174 -30.78 -0.87 6.59
CA LYS A 174 -32.03 -1.34 7.19
C LYS A 174 -31.97 -1.44 8.69
N ALA A 175 -30.85 -1.11 9.32
CA ALA A 175 -30.74 -1.11 10.78
C ALA A 175 -31.78 -0.14 11.36
N SER A 176 -32.77 -0.66 12.06
CA SER A 176 -33.72 0.13 12.85
C SER A 176 -33.02 0.61 14.11
N PHE A 177 -33.03 1.90 14.37
CA PHE A 177 -32.59 2.51 15.62
C PHE A 177 -33.60 2.29 16.72
#